data_e73e859a9a3f821c608a10169f12a907
#
_entry.id   e73e859a9a3f821c608a10169f12a907
#
_cell.length_a   1.000
_cell.length_b   1.000
_cell.length_c   1.000
_cell.angle_alpha   90.00
_cell.angle_beta   90.00
_cell.angle_gamma   90.00
#
_symmetry.space_group_name_H-M   'P 1'
#
loop_
_entity.id
_entity.type
_entity.pdbx_description
1 polymer ?
#
loop_
_entity_poly.entity_id
_entity_poly.type
_entity_poly.pdbx_seq_one_letter_code
_entity_poly.pdbx_strand_id
1 'polypeptide(L)' 'MLLSARNQIPARVTGINYGEAIANVELDACGSRLVSSITVEAVKQLGLI' A
#
# COMPACT_ATOMS: atom_id res chain seq x y z
N MET A 1 -15.58 -7.38 -3.34
CA MET A 1 -14.69 -7.47 -4.50
C MET A 1 -13.81 -8.70 -4.42
N LEU A 2 -13.73 -9.38 -5.51
CA LEU A 2 -12.89 -10.55 -5.54
C LEU A 2 -11.47 -10.18 -5.87
N LEU A 3 -10.57 -10.60 -5.07
CA LEU A 3 -9.16 -10.36 -5.26
C LEU A 3 -8.43 -11.65 -5.39
N SER A 4 -7.26 -11.54 -5.99
CA SER A 4 -6.30 -12.59 -5.92
C SER A 4 -5.75 -12.62 -4.50
N ALA A 5 -6.45 -13.26 -3.62
CA ALA A 5 -6.18 -13.15 -2.20
C ALA A 5 -5.16 -14.15 -1.70
N ARG A 6 -4.48 -14.83 -2.60
CA ARG A 6 -3.54 -15.88 -2.20
C ARG A 6 -2.36 -15.37 -1.41
N ASN A 7 -2.00 -14.12 -1.65
CA ASN A 7 -0.83 -13.53 -1.02
C ASN A 7 -1.23 -12.38 -0.15
N GLN A 8 -1.95 -12.67 0.89
CA GLN A 8 -2.29 -11.66 1.88
C GLN A 8 -1.23 -11.67 2.96
N ILE A 9 -0.53 -10.56 3.06
CA ILE A 9 0.55 -10.42 4.03
C ILE A 9 0.17 -9.34 5.02
N PRO A 10 0.08 -9.66 6.30
CA PRO A 10 -0.15 -8.62 7.30
C PRO A 10 1.01 -7.64 7.30
N ALA A 11 0.69 -6.37 7.15
CA ALA A 11 1.72 -5.35 7.07
C ALA A 11 1.18 -4.04 7.64
N ARG A 12 2.09 -3.17 8.02
CA ARG A 12 1.74 -1.86 8.54
C ARG A 12 2.29 -0.80 7.61
N VAL A 13 1.48 0.19 7.28
CA VAL A 13 1.93 1.31 6.47
C VAL A 13 2.85 2.18 7.32
N THR A 14 4.06 2.40 6.84
CA THR A 14 5.04 3.23 7.54
C THR A 14 5.24 4.58 6.87
N GLY A 15 4.84 4.73 5.61
CA GLY A 15 4.95 6.00 4.93
C GLY A 15 4.29 5.95 3.57
N ILE A 16 3.96 7.12 3.03
CA ILE A 16 3.40 7.24 1.70
C ILE A 16 4.04 8.43 1.02
N ASN A 17 4.56 8.20 -0.16
CA ASN A 17 5.11 9.27 -1.00
C ASN A 17 4.16 9.49 -2.17
N TYR A 18 3.59 10.68 -2.25
CA TYR A 18 2.62 11.00 -3.28
C TYR A 18 3.29 11.59 -4.51
N GLY A 19 2.96 11.04 -5.67
CA GLY A 19 3.20 11.69 -6.95
C GLY A 19 1.92 12.34 -7.44
N GLU A 20 1.84 12.62 -8.72
CA GLU A 20 0.63 13.23 -9.29
C GLU A 20 -0.51 12.25 -9.40
N ALA A 21 -0.22 11.04 -9.84
CA ALA A 21 -1.24 10.02 -10.05
C ALA A 21 -0.93 8.74 -9.27
N ILE A 22 0.34 8.50 -8.99
CA ILE A 22 0.79 7.27 -8.35
C ILE A 22 1.41 7.62 -7.00
N ALA A 23 1.13 6.79 -6.02
CA ALA A 23 1.75 6.90 -4.70
C ALA A 23 2.55 5.65 -4.41
N ASN A 24 3.67 5.82 -3.74
CA ASN A 24 4.48 4.72 -3.25
C ASN A 24 4.19 4.55 -1.77
N VAL A 25 3.66 3.39 -1.42
CA VAL A 25 3.31 3.07 -0.05
C VAL A 25 4.39 2.18 0.54
N GLU A 26 4.99 2.64 1.62
CA GLU A 26 6.00 1.87 2.32
C GLU A 26 5.33 1.08 3.44
N LEU A 27 5.70 -0.18 3.52
CA LEU A 27 5.07 -1.10 4.43
C LEU A 27 6.13 -1.85 5.22
N ASP A 28 5.78 -2.18 6.45
CA ASP A 28 6.59 -3.07 7.26
C ASP A 28 5.82 -4.38 7.41
N ALA A 29 6.39 -5.45 6.91
CA ALA A 29 5.79 -6.77 7.00
C ALA A 29 6.74 -7.69 7.73
N CYS A 30 6.50 -7.88 9.01
CA CYS A 30 7.30 -8.75 9.87
C CYS A 30 8.79 -8.39 9.83
N GLY A 31 9.10 -7.11 9.85
CA GLY A 31 10.47 -6.65 9.81
C GLY A 31 11.05 -6.47 8.42
N SER A 32 10.31 -6.87 7.40
CA SER A 32 10.73 -6.67 6.01
C SER A 32 10.08 -5.43 5.45
N ARG A 33 10.86 -4.63 4.76
CA ARG A 33 10.35 -3.42 4.15
C ARG A 33 9.87 -3.72 2.74
N LEU A 34 8.63 -3.33 2.47
CA LEU A 34 8.02 -3.49 1.16
C LEU A 34 7.59 -2.12 0.64
N VAL A 35 7.60 -1.97 -0.68
CA VAL A 35 7.10 -0.76 -1.31
C VAL A 35 6.09 -1.18 -2.36
N SER A 36 4.92 -0.57 -2.31
CA SER A 36 3.85 -0.83 -3.26
C SER A 36 3.51 0.46 -3.99
N SER A 37 3.42 0.41 -5.31
CA SER A 37 3.02 1.55 -6.12
C SER A 37 1.57 1.40 -6.49
N ILE A 38 0.74 2.32 -6.04
CA ILE A 38 -0.69 2.31 -6.34
C ILE A 38 -1.13 3.73 -6.70
N THR A 39 -2.33 3.85 -7.23
CA THR A 39 -2.83 5.19 -7.58
C THR A 39 -3.11 5.98 -6.32
N VAL A 40 -2.97 7.31 -6.43
CA VAL A 40 -3.32 8.21 -5.33
C VAL A 40 -4.78 8.03 -4.96
N GLU A 41 -5.62 7.82 -5.96
CA GLU A 41 -7.04 7.59 -5.70
C GLU A 41 -7.26 6.34 -4.87
N ALA A 42 -6.51 5.28 -5.14
CA ALA A 42 -6.62 4.05 -4.36
C ALA A 42 -6.20 4.26 -2.91
N VAL A 43 -5.17 5.07 -2.69
CA VAL A 43 -4.76 5.39 -1.33
C VAL A 43 -5.91 6.02 -0.56
N LYS A 44 -6.61 6.97 -1.20
CA LYS A 44 -7.73 7.64 -0.58
C LYS A 44 -8.89 6.70 -0.33
N GLN A 45 -9.19 5.86 -1.30
CA GLN A 45 -10.30 4.91 -1.18
C GLN A 45 -10.06 3.88 -0.10
N LEU A 46 -8.83 3.45 0.05
CA LEU A 46 -8.48 2.47 1.06
C LEU A 46 -8.33 3.07 2.45
N GLY A 47 -8.29 4.38 2.53
CA GLY A 47 -8.13 5.03 3.83
C GLY A 47 -6.80 4.73 4.48
N LEU A 48 -5.74 4.65 3.71
CA LEU A 48 -4.44 4.26 4.23
C LEU A 48 -3.82 5.30 5.14
N ILE A 49 -4.31 6.50 5.08
CA ILE A 49 -3.91 7.54 6.05
C ILE A 49 -5.08 8.37 6.41
#